data_71ec1c84d78cc6397f01a187e8096174
#
_entry.id   71ec1c84d78cc6397f01a187e8096174
#
_cell.length_a   1.000
_cell.length_b   1.000
_cell.length_c   1.000
_cell.angle_alpha   90.00
_cell.angle_beta   90.00
_cell.angle_gamma   90.00
#
_symmetry.space_group_name_H-M   'P 1'
#
loop_
_entity.id
_entity.type
_entity.pdbx_description
1 polymer ?
#
loop_
_entity_poly.entity_id
_entity_poly.type
_entity_poly.pdbx_seq_one_letter_code
_entity_poly.pdbx_strand_id
1 'polypeptide(L)'
;MKRHATALLVSGALMFGAATAHAALPDEATLYKNPQCGCCDEYARHLEALGVDVTIIDDVELGDIKQQAGVPYGMGSCHTIEIGNYRIEGHVPMEAVEALFEQQPDVDGIGLAGMPIGTPGMPGPQSEPYNVYLFSDQDAQPFMTL
;
A
#
# COMPACT_ATOMS: atom_id res chain seq x y z
N MET A 1 14.59 70.50 26.21
CA MET A 1 14.37 69.80 24.96
C MET A 1 14.67 68.31 25.15
N LYS A 2 13.64 67.46 25.38
CA LYS A 2 13.78 66.00 25.61
C LYS A 2 13.38 65.29 24.35
N ARG A 3 14.34 64.54 23.73
CA ARG A 3 14.11 63.72 22.51
C ARG A 3 13.72 62.31 22.96
N HIS A 4 12.47 61.90 22.70
CA HIS A 4 12.02 60.55 22.90
C HIS A 4 12.39 59.72 21.65
N ALA A 5 13.24 58.71 21.83
CA ALA A 5 13.54 57.72 20.79
C ALA A 5 12.54 56.58 20.92
N THR A 6 11.69 56.41 19.92
CA THR A 6 10.74 55.30 19.82
C THR A 6 11.43 54.12 19.11
N ALA A 7 11.68 53.03 19.85
CA ALA A 7 12.21 51.81 19.31
C ALA A 7 11.06 50.98 18.72
N LEU A 8 11.09 50.75 17.39
CA LEU A 8 10.20 49.81 16.69
C LEU A 8 10.75 48.38 16.87
N LEU A 9 10.03 47.56 17.59
CA LEU A 9 10.26 46.13 17.65
C LEU A 9 9.58 45.46 16.44
N VAL A 10 10.38 45.02 15.48
CA VAL A 10 9.92 44.21 14.35
C VAL A 10 9.87 42.74 14.82
N SER A 11 8.67 42.24 15.14
CA SER A 11 8.43 40.82 15.40
C SER A 11 8.41 40.05 14.08
N GLY A 12 9.50 39.36 13.78
CA GLY A 12 9.57 38.41 12.68
C GLY A 12 8.83 37.12 13.06
N ALA A 13 7.65 36.89 12.46
CA ALA A 13 6.95 35.61 12.56
C ALA A 13 7.66 34.57 11.65
N LEU A 14 8.40 33.62 12.26
CA LEU A 14 8.88 32.44 11.55
C LEU A 14 7.68 31.52 11.25
N MET A 15 7.25 31.50 9.99
CA MET A 15 6.32 30.47 9.52
C MET A 15 7.08 29.15 9.35
N PHE A 16 6.93 28.25 10.32
CA PHE A 16 7.31 26.85 10.14
C PHE A 16 6.31 26.22 9.18
N GLY A 17 6.71 26.05 7.92
CA GLY A 17 5.99 25.18 6.98
C GLY A 17 6.13 23.74 7.47
N ALA A 18 5.02 23.13 7.92
CA ALA A 18 4.96 21.71 8.18
C ALA A 18 5.10 21.00 6.80
N ALA A 19 6.28 20.47 6.51
CA ALA A 19 6.44 19.51 5.42
C ALA A 19 5.67 18.25 5.84
N THR A 20 4.60 17.91 5.13
CA THR A 20 3.95 16.60 5.24
C THR A 20 4.95 15.57 4.71
N ALA A 21 5.62 14.87 5.64
CA ALA A 21 6.40 13.70 5.29
C ALA A 21 5.39 12.63 4.85
N HIS A 22 5.29 12.35 3.54
CA HIS A 22 4.65 11.14 3.05
C HIS A 22 5.47 9.98 3.60
N ALA A 23 4.81 9.01 4.22
CA ALA A 23 5.49 7.79 4.62
C ALA A 23 5.95 7.09 3.34
N ALA A 24 7.27 6.94 3.19
CA ALA A 24 7.83 6.22 2.05
C ALA A 24 7.46 4.73 2.15
N LEU A 25 7.23 4.09 1.01
CA LEU A 25 7.12 2.64 0.94
C LEU A 25 8.44 2.01 1.41
N PRO A 26 8.42 0.78 1.98
CA PRO A 26 9.63 0.01 2.24
C PRO A 26 10.45 -0.21 0.98
N ASP A 27 11.77 -0.28 1.12
CA ASP A 27 12.68 -0.46 -0.01
C ASP A 27 12.58 -1.85 -0.66
N GLU A 28 12.07 -2.86 0.07
CA GLU A 28 12.02 -4.26 -0.34
C GLU A 28 10.66 -4.89 -0.10
N ALA A 29 10.29 -5.83 -0.98
CA ALA A 29 9.10 -6.66 -0.85
C ALA A 29 9.36 -8.08 -1.36
N THR A 30 8.60 -9.06 -0.85
CA THR A 30 8.59 -10.43 -1.39
C THR A 30 7.20 -10.76 -1.92
N LEU A 31 7.13 -11.14 -3.19
CA LEU A 31 5.90 -11.53 -3.86
C LEU A 31 5.87 -13.05 -4.06
N TYR A 32 4.89 -13.70 -3.45
CA TYR A 32 4.61 -15.13 -3.59
C TYR A 32 3.49 -15.33 -4.60
N LYS A 33 3.72 -16.16 -5.61
CA LYS A 33 2.75 -16.40 -6.70
C LYS A 33 2.78 -17.83 -7.22
N ASN A 34 1.78 -18.19 -8.04
CA ASN A 34 1.87 -19.39 -8.84
C ASN A 34 2.86 -19.18 -10.02
N PRO A 35 3.63 -20.21 -10.44
CA PRO A 35 4.68 -20.08 -11.46
C PRO A 35 4.20 -19.48 -12.78
N GLN A 36 2.96 -19.74 -13.18
CA GLN A 36 2.40 -19.30 -14.46
C GLN A 36 1.57 -18.01 -14.39
N CYS A 37 1.69 -17.23 -13.29
CA CYS A 37 0.94 -15.99 -13.09
C CYS A 37 1.66 -14.79 -13.70
N GLY A 38 1.44 -14.51 -14.99
CA GLY A 38 2.03 -13.35 -15.66
C GLY A 38 1.50 -12.00 -15.16
N CYS A 39 0.24 -11.92 -14.74
CA CYS A 39 -0.32 -10.70 -14.16
C CYS A 39 0.32 -10.35 -12.81
N CYS A 40 0.83 -11.35 -12.07
CA CYS A 40 1.57 -11.13 -10.84
C CYS A 40 2.95 -10.51 -11.09
N ASP A 41 3.62 -10.92 -12.17
CA ASP A 41 4.89 -10.31 -12.59
C ASP A 41 4.68 -8.85 -13.00
N GLU A 42 3.57 -8.56 -13.64
CA GLU A 42 3.20 -7.18 -13.99
C GLU A 42 2.87 -6.34 -12.75
N TYR A 43 2.21 -6.93 -11.74
CA TYR A 43 1.97 -6.26 -10.46
C TYR A 43 3.28 -5.89 -9.77
N ALA A 44 4.27 -6.80 -9.76
CA ALA A 44 5.60 -6.51 -9.22
C ALA A 44 6.23 -5.27 -9.86
N ARG A 45 6.11 -5.11 -11.20
CA ARG A 45 6.63 -3.92 -11.91
C ARG A 45 5.98 -2.62 -11.47
N HIS A 46 4.70 -2.65 -11.05
CA HIS A 46 4.05 -1.46 -10.49
C HIS A 46 4.66 -1.06 -9.14
N LEU A 47 5.02 -2.01 -8.28
CA LEU A 47 5.75 -1.73 -7.04
C LEU A 47 7.18 -1.25 -7.32
N GLU A 48 7.88 -1.87 -8.27
CA GLU A 48 9.23 -1.45 -8.69
C GLU A 48 9.23 -0.01 -9.23
N ALA A 49 8.17 0.39 -9.95
CA ALA A 49 8.02 1.75 -10.43
C ALA A 49 7.85 2.79 -9.29
N LEU A 50 7.43 2.35 -8.10
CA LEU A 50 7.38 3.15 -6.87
C LEU A 50 8.68 3.08 -6.05
N GLY A 51 9.71 2.39 -6.55
CA GLY A 51 11.02 2.29 -5.92
C GLY A 51 11.22 1.11 -4.97
N VAL A 52 10.30 0.14 -4.96
CA VAL A 52 10.38 -1.08 -4.14
C VAL A 52 11.16 -2.16 -4.91
N ASP A 53 12.18 -2.76 -4.31
CA ASP A 53 12.87 -3.94 -4.88
C ASP A 53 12.05 -5.20 -4.57
N VAL A 54 11.53 -5.88 -5.61
CA VAL A 54 10.61 -7.00 -5.46
C VAL A 54 11.29 -8.34 -5.75
N THR A 55 11.44 -9.17 -4.71
CA THR A 55 11.83 -10.57 -4.86
C THR A 55 10.61 -11.43 -5.15
N ILE A 56 10.61 -12.14 -6.29
CA ILE A 56 9.53 -13.05 -6.69
C ILE A 56 9.87 -14.49 -6.29
N ILE A 57 8.93 -15.16 -5.60
CA ILE A 57 9.02 -16.57 -5.21
C ILE A 57 7.79 -17.30 -5.77
N ASP A 58 8.01 -18.27 -6.65
CA ASP A 58 6.95 -18.95 -7.39
C ASP A 58 6.90 -20.49 -7.20
N ASP A 59 7.77 -21.05 -6.38
CA ASP A 59 7.79 -22.48 -6.04
C ASP A 59 7.38 -22.68 -4.57
N VAL A 60 6.13 -22.34 -4.25
CA VAL A 60 5.56 -22.41 -2.89
C VAL A 60 4.12 -22.88 -2.88
N GLU A 61 3.72 -23.46 -1.73
CA GLU A 61 2.30 -23.72 -1.45
C GLU A 61 1.60 -22.40 -1.07
N LEU A 62 1.09 -21.71 -2.09
CA LEU A 62 0.51 -20.36 -1.93
C LEU A 62 -0.65 -20.31 -0.91
N GLY A 63 -1.39 -21.42 -0.74
CA GLY A 63 -2.42 -21.55 0.28
C GLY A 63 -1.88 -21.42 1.70
N ASP A 64 -0.72 -22.03 1.97
CA ASP A 64 -0.06 -21.96 3.29
C ASP A 64 0.46 -20.53 3.54
N ILE A 65 1.01 -19.87 2.52
CA ILE A 65 1.45 -18.47 2.60
C ILE A 65 0.27 -17.57 2.97
N LYS A 66 -0.87 -17.70 2.30
CA LYS A 66 -2.08 -16.91 2.58
C LYS A 66 -2.61 -17.13 3.99
N GLN A 67 -2.61 -18.39 4.46
CA GLN A 67 -3.04 -18.72 5.81
C GLN A 67 -2.11 -18.09 6.86
N GLN A 68 -0.79 -18.18 6.66
CA GLN A 68 0.20 -17.58 7.57
C GLN A 68 0.14 -16.03 7.53
N ALA A 69 -0.22 -15.46 6.39
CA ALA A 69 -0.42 -14.03 6.20
C ALA A 69 -1.72 -13.50 6.82
N GLY A 70 -2.58 -14.35 7.38
CA GLY A 70 -3.85 -13.94 7.97
C GLY A 70 -4.93 -13.55 6.94
N VAL A 71 -4.78 -13.96 5.67
CA VAL A 71 -5.72 -13.62 4.60
C VAL A 71 -7.08 -14.25 4.87
N PRO A 72 -8.18 -13.47 4.89
CA PRO A 72 -9.51 -13.97 5.15
C PRO A 72 -9.98 -14.99 4.10
N TYR A 73 -10.76 -15.98 4.54
CA TYR A 73 -11.37 -16.92 3.62
C TYR A 73 -12.24 -16.20 2.58
N GLY A 74 -12.04 -16.52 1.30
CA GLY A 74 -12.75 -15.89 0.18
C GLY A 74 -12.12 -14.59 -0.34
N MET A 75 -11.09 -14.06 0.31
CA MET A 75 -10.33 -12.89 -0.20
C MET A 75 -9.13 -13.31 -1.07
N GLY A 76 -8.76 -14.58 -1.09
CA GLY A 76 -7.61 -15.07 -1.81
C GLY A 76 -7.61 -14.71 -3.30
N SER A 77 -6.44 -14.29 -3.79
CA SER A 77 -6.17 -13.96 -5.18
C SER A 77 -4.98 -14.77 -5.72
N CYS A 78 -4.32 -14.33 -6.78
CA CYS A 78 -3.25 -15.10 -7.44
C CYS A 78 -1.86 -14.90 -6.85
N HIS A 79 -1.69 -13.92 -5.95
CA HIS A 79 -0.43 -13.66 -5.24
C HIS A 79 -0.69 -13.08 -3.85
N THR A 80 0.34 -13.15 -3.01
CA THR A 80 0.42 -12.48 -1.71
C THR A 80 1.79 -11.81 -1.62
N ILE A 81 1.84 -10.59 -1.10
CA ILE A 81 3.07 -9.83 -0.96
C ILE A 81 3.34 -9.56 0.52
N GLU A 82 4.59 -9.75 0.92
CA GLU A 82 5.13 -9.26 2.18
C GLU A 82 5.92 -7.99 1.91
N ILE A 83 5.53 -6.89 2.56
CA ILE A 83 6.16 -5.59 2.42
C ILE A 83 6.16 -4.85 3.77
N GLY A 84 7.34 -4.60 4.32
CA GLY A 84 7.45 -4.07 5.68
C GLY A 84 6.75 -5.00 6.69
N ASN A 85 5.84 -4.43 7.49
CA ASN A 85 5.05 -5.18 8.46
C ASN A 85 3.70 -5.66 7.90
N TYR A 86 3.39 -5.35 6.66
CA TYR A 86 2.08 -5.62 6.06
C TYR A 86 2.11 -6.73 5.03
N ARG A 87 0.92 -7.24 4.75
CA ARG A 87 0.62 -8.16 3.65
C ARG A 87 -0.31 -7.47 2.66
N ILE A 88 -0.06 -7.69 1.37
CA ILE A 88 -0.96 -7.22 0.30
C ILE A 88 -1.47 -8.46 -0.42
N GLU A 89 -2.77 -8.64 -0.44
CA GLU A 89 -3.43 -9.77 -1.10
C GLU A 89 -4.08 -9.34 -2.40
N GLY A 90 -3.58 -9.89 -3.52
CA GLY A 90 -4.15 -9.67 -4.84
C GLY A 90 -3.78 -8.31 -5.46
N HIS A 91 -4.51 -7.95 -6.51
CA HIS A 91 -4.22 -6.79 -7.38
C HIS A 91 -4.70 -5.46 -6.78
N VAL A 92 -4.29 -5.17 -5.55
CA VAL A 92 -4.63 -3.93 -4.83
C VAL A 92 -4.10 -2.72 -5.61
N PRO A 93 -4.92 -1.67 -5.88
CA PRO A 93 -4.45 -0.44 -6.51
C PRO A 93 -3.33 0.22 -5.72
N MET A 94 -2.36 0.85 -6.42
CA MET A 94 -1.18 1.47 -5.78
C MET A 94 -1.57 2.58 -4.81
N GLU A 95 -2.64 3.32 -5.09
CA GLU A 95 -3.19 4.35 -4.19
C GLU A 95 -3.60 3.77 -2.83
N ALA A 96 -4.13 2.54 -2.80
CA ALA A 96 -4.47 1.88 -1.54
C ALA A 96 -3.22 1.35 -0.82
N VAL A 97 -2.19 0.92 -1.56
CA VAL A 97 -0.90 0.54 -0.99
C VAL A 97 -0.23 1.76 -0.33
N GLU A 98 -0.16 2.89 -1.03
CA GLU A 98 0.39 4.14 -0.49
C GLU A 98 -0.38 4.60 0.75
N ALA A 99 -1.73 4.57 0.70
CA ALA A 99 -2.58 4.93 1.84
C ALA A 99 -2.37 4.03 3.07
N LEU A 100 -2.07 2.74 2.87
CA LEU A 100 -1.73 1.82 3.97
C LEU A 100 -0.49 2.29 4.72
N PHE A 101 0.57 2.65 3.99
CA PHE A 101 1.82 3.13 4.60
C PHE A 101 1.73 4.54 5.16
N GLU A 102 0.86 5.39 4.62
CA GLU A 102 0.58 6.71 5.19
C GLU A 102 -0.20 6.64 6.50
N GLN A 103 -1.22 5.77 6.57
CA GLN A 103 -2.10 5.68 7.72
C GLN A 103 -1.57 4.76 8.82
N GLN A 104 -0.74 3.77 8.45
CA GLN A 104 -0.12 2.79 9.36
C GLN A 104 -1.11 2.14 10.35
N PRO A 105 -2.25 1.61 9.89
CA PRO A 105 -3.22 0.97 10.78
C PRO A 105 -2.62 -0.29 11.43
N ASP A 106 -3.11 -0.63 12.62
CA ASP A 106 -2.72 -1.86 13.35
C ASP A 106 -3.51 -3.06 12.81
N VAL A 107 -3.04 -3.61 11.69
CA VAL A 107 -3.64 -4.73 10.94
C VAL A 107 -2.56 -5.59 10.30
N ASP A 108 -2.92 -6.80 9.84
CA ASP A 108 -1.98 -7.67 9.12
C ASP A 108 -1.74 -7.21 7.68
N GLY A 109 -2.75 -6.62 7.04
CA GLY A 109 -2.60 -6.17 5.66
C GLY A 109 -3.87 -5.63 5.02
N ILE A 110 -3.78 -5.49 3.68
CA ILE A 110 -4.91 -5.10 2.81
C ILE A 110 -5.10 -6.10 1.68
N GLY A 111 -6.32 -6.22 1.20
CA GLY A 111 -6.63 -7.14 0.12
C GLY A 111 -7.74 -6.65 -0.80
N LEU A 112 -7.66 -7.10 -2.04
CA LEU A 112 -8.70 -6.97 -3.06
C LEU A 112 -9.03 -8.36 -3.57
N ALA A 113 -10.25 -8.83 -3.30
CA ALA A 113 -10.68 -10.17 -3.69
C ALA A 113 -10.73 -10.34 -5.22
N GLY A 114 -10.29 -11.50 -5.69
CA GLY A 114 -10.30 -11.83 -7.12
C GLY A 114 -9.21 -11.12 -7.92
N MET A 115 -9.51 -10.84 -9.19
CA MET A 115 -8.61 -10.22 -10.16
C MET A 115 -9.40 -9.24 -11.05
N PRO A 116 -9.89 -8.12 -10.50
CA PRO A 116 -10.72 -7.18 -11.26
C PRO A 116 -9.95 -6.56 -12.43
N ILE A 117 -10.60 -6.44 -13.58
CA ILE A 117 -10.04 -5.80 -14.79
C ILE A 117 -9.73 -4.33 -14.48
N GLY A 118 -8.58 -3.84 -14.97
CA GLY A 118 -8.12 -2.46 -14.80
C GLY A 118 -7.28 -2.21 -13.56
N THR A 119 -7.16 -3.19 -12.64
CA THR A 119 -6.22 -3.11 -11.52
C THR A 119 -4.77 -3.30 -12.01
N PRO A 120 -3.74 -2.90 -11.22
CA PRO A 120 -2.35 -3.10 -11.60
C PRO A 120 -2.06 -4.56 -12.00
N GLY A 121 -1.48 -4.78 -13.16
CA GLY A 121 -1.23 -6.11 -13.74
C GLY A 121 -2.42 -6.74 -14.46
N MET A 122 -3.64 -6.18 -14.35
CA MET A 122 -4.84 -6.68 -15.03
C MET A 122 -5.26 -5.72 -16.14
N PRO A 123 -5.04 -6.08 -17.44
CA PRO A 123 -5.31 -5.17 -18.54
C PRO A 123 -6.80 -4.89 -18.73
N GLY A 124 -7.12 -3.70 -19.25
CA GLY A 124 -8.47 -3.27 -19.58
C GLY A 124 -8.94 -2.07 -18.73
N PRO A 125 -10.09 -1.48 -19.10
CA PRO A 125 -10.66 -0.37 -18.34
C PRO A 125 -11.32 -0.87 -17.06
N GLN A 126 -11.30 -0.05 -16.01
CA GLN A 126 -12.09 -0.30 -14.83
C GLN A 126 -13.57 -0.42 -15.18
N SER A 127 -14.21 -1.50 -14.73
CA SER A 127 -15.62 -1.79 -15.01
C SER A 127 -16.53 -1.68 -13.78
N GLU A 128 -15.93 -1.71 -12.58
CA GLU A 128 -16.63 -1.63 -11.29
C GLU A 128 -15.71 -0.98 -10.24
N PRO A 129 -16.26 -0.46 -9.13
CA PRO A 129 -15.45 0.06 -8.05
C PRO A 129 -14.59 -1.03 -7.40
N TYR A 130 -13.33 -0.71 -7.08
CA TYR A 130 -12.43 -1.61 -6.37
C TYR A 130 -12.61 -1.43 -4.86
N ASN A 131 -13.21 -2.43 -4.22
CA ASN A 131 -13.40 -2.42 -2.77
C ASN A 131 -12.19 -3.07 -2.10
N VAL A 132 -11.31 -2.26 -1.54
CA VAL A 132 -10.13 -2.70 -0.78
C VAL A 132 -10.50 -2.82 0.68
N TYR A 133 -10.04 -3.90 1.32
CA TYR A 133 -10.30 -4.19 2.72
C TYR A 133 -9.00 -4.25 3.52
N LEU A 134 -9.02 -3.74 4.75
CA LEU A 134 -8.04 -4.10 5.77
C LEU A 134 -8.37 -5.51 6.25
N PHE A 135 -7.35 -6.30 6.61
CA PHE A 135 -7.58 -7.58 7.27
C PHE A 135 -6.63 -7.81 8.45
N SER A 136 -7.11 -8.53 9.46
CA SER A 136 -6.37 -9.00 10.61
C SER A 136 -7.02 -10.25 11.17
N ASP A 137 -6.22 -11.26 11.55
CA ASP A 137 -6.72 -12.51 12.15
C ASP A 137 -7.84 -13.18 11.33
N GLN A 138 -7.77 -13.14 9.99
CA GLN A 138 -8.77 -13.64 9.04
C GLN A 138 -10.12 -12.88 9.01
N ASP A 139 -10.23 -11.77 9.72
CA ASP A 139 -11.35 -10.84 9.62
C ASP A 139 -11.04 -9.71 8.63
N ALA A 140 -12.07 -9.20 7.95
CA ALA A 140 -11.92 -8.11 6.99
C ALA A 140 -12.88 -6.95 7.31
N GLN A 141 -12.40 -5.72 7.11
CA GLN A 141 -13.19 -4.51 7.21
C GLN A 141 -12.92 -3.57 6.03
N PRO A 142 -13.91 -2.79 5.57
CA PRO A 142 -13.69 -1.85 4.47
C PRO A 142 -12.56 -0.86 4.77
N PHE A 143 -11.69 -0.64 3.79
CA PHE A 143 -10.62 0.35 3.85
C PHE A 143 -10.91 1.52 2.93
N MET A 144 -11.00 1.27 1.63
CA MET A 144 -11.33 2.28 0.63
C MET A 144 -11.99 1.68 -0.60
N THR A 145 -12.65 2.54 -1.36
CA THR A 145 -13.23 2.21 -2.67
C THR A 145 -12.64 3.15 -3.71
N LEU A 146 -12.13 2.59 -4.79
CA LEU A 146 -11.47 3.29 -5.91
C LEU A 146 -12.21 3.08 -7.22
#